data_109398fc78f055902e67d76dffee274b
#
_entry.id   109398fc78f055902e67d76dffee274b
#
_cell.length_a   1.000
_cell.length_b   1.000
_cell.length_c   1.000
_cell.angle_alpha   90.00
_cell.angle_beta   90.00
_cell.angle_gamma   90.00
#
_symmetry.space_group_name_H-M   'P 1'
#
loop_
_entity.id
_entity.type
_entity.pdbx_description
1 polymer ?
#
loop_
_entity_poly.entity_id
_entity_poly.type
_entity_poly.pdbx_seq_one_letter_code
_entity_poly.pdbx_strand_id
1 'polypeptide(L)'
;MIELPELYFKTDIEWREWLHNNHNAAKGVYLIFYKVAHENDSMRWEEAVKIALCFGWIDSTVKSLGNGKRRQYFCPRKPKSVWSALNKTYIKELKKQNLMHQSGLNTIKIAKENGSWSALDDVENGIIPEALQKAFDYNKNAYDNYLNFAPSYRKSYLYYLNQAKRESTRQKRIAEIIELCDANIKSRDTR
;
A
#
# COMPACT_ATOMS: atom_id res chain seq x y z
N MET A 1 -23.51 -13.23 -3.28
CA MET A 1 -22.10 -12.82 -3.07
C MET A 1 -21.44 -13.92 -2.27
N ILE A 2 -20.25 -14.38 -2.69
CA ILE A 2 -19.50 -15.37 -1.87
C ILE A 2 -18.99 -14.59 -0.66
N GLU A 3 -19.45 -14.98 0.51
CA GLU A 3 -18.97 -14.42 1.77
C GLU A 3 -17.55 -14.92 2.02
N LEU A 4 -16.58 -13.99 2.15
CA LEU A 4 -15.20 -14.36 2.41
C LEU A 4 -15.02 -14.69 3.90
N PRO A 5 -14.21 -15.71 4.23
CA PRO A 5 -14.04 -16.13 5.61
C PRO A 5 -13.36 -15.03 6.45
N GLU A 6 -13.82 -14.88 7.69
CA GLU A 6 -13.11 -14.13 8.74
C GLU A 6 -12.29 -15.13 9.55
N LEU A 7 -10.97 -14.92 9.59
CA LEU A 7 -10.02 -15.79 10.28
C LEU A 7 -9.27 -15.00 11.35
N TYR A 8 -8.95 -15.69 12.43
CA TYR A 8 -8.15 -15.14 13.51
C TYR A 8 -6.97 -16.07 13.79
N PHE A 9 -5.78 -15.48 13.84
CA PHE A 9 -4.54 -16.16 14.17
C PHE A 9 -3.82 -15.42 15.29
N LYS A 10 -3.35 -16.14 16.29
CA LYS A 10 -2.54 -15.59 17.37
C LYS A 10 -1.13 -15.28 16.91
N THR A 11 -0.60 -16.13 16.04
CA THR A 11 0.80 -16.07 15.62
C THR A 11 0.94 -16.01 14.10
N ASP A 12 2.07 -15.53 13.64
CA ASP A 12 2.48 -15.53 12.24
C ASP A 12 2.71 -16.95 11.70
N ILE A 13 3.09 -17.90 12.57
CA ILE A 13 3.26 -19.33 12.22
C ILE A 13 1.92 -19.92 11.76
N GLU A 14 0.84 -19.72 12.51
CA GLU A 14 -0.50 -20.20 12.15
C GLU A 14 -0.99 -19.61 10.81
N TRP A 15 -0.75 -18.31 10.60
CA TRP A 15 -1.06 -17.63 9.34
C TRP A 15 -0.24 -18.18 8.18
N ARG A 16 1.04 -18.44 8.39
CA ARG A 16 1.93 -19.03 7.38
C ARG A 16 1.50 -20.43 6.98
N GLU A 17 1.11 -21.25 7.95
CA GLU A 17 0.59 -22.61 7.72
C GLU A 17 -0.72 -22.56 6.91
N TRP A 18 -1.63 -21.66 7.27
CA TRP A 18 -2.86 -21.47 6.52
C TRP A 18 -2.58 -21.08 5.06
N LEU A 19 -1.72 -20.13 4.83
CA LEU A 19 -1.33 -19.73 3.46
C LEU A 19 -0.62 -20.86 2.71
N HIS A 20 0.22 -21.64 3.36
CA HIS A 20 0.86 -22.78 2.74
C HIS A 20 -0.17 -23.72 2.11
N ASN A 21 -1.25 -23.98 2.82
CA ASN A 21 -2.31 -24.90 2.39
C ASN A 21 -3.36 -24.26 1.46
N ASN A 22 -3.55 -22.93 1.50
CA ASN A 22 -4.74 -22.30 0.91
C ASN A 22 -4.43 -21.21 -0.13
N HIS A 23 -3.18 -20.71 -0.24
CA HIS A 23 -2.85 -19.52 -1.04
C HIS A 23 -3.25 -19.62 -2.52
N ASN A 24 -3.27 -20.82 -3.11
CA ASN A 24 -3.63 -21.04 -4.50
C ASN A 24 -5.15 -21.16 -4.73
N ALA A 25 -5.90 -21.60 -3.72
CA ALA A 25 -7.34 -21.89 -3.85
C ALA A 25 -8.20 -20.73 -3.33
N ALA A 26 -7.76 -20.06 -2.26
CA ALA A 26 -8.52 -18.99 -1.63
C ALA A 26 -8.47 -17.69 -2.45
N LYS A 27 -9.63 -17.06 -2.61
CA LYS A 27 -9.77 -15.76 -3.33
C LYS A 27 -9.44 -14.56 -2.46
N GLY A 28 -9.41 -14.73 -1.15
CA GLY A 28 -9.13 -13.73 -0.14
C GLY A 28 -9.75 -14.09 1.20
N VAL A 29 -9.31 -13.41 2.25
CA VAL A 29 -9.80 -13.59 3.62
C VAL A 29 -9.81 -12.26 4.36
N TYR A 30 -10.62 -12.15 5.40
CA TYR A 30 -10.52 -11.10 6.40
C TYR A 30 -9.77 -11.63 7.62
N LEU A 31 -8.61 -11.05 7.93
CA LEU A 31 -7.90 -11.35 9.17
C LEU A 31 -8.38 -10.42 10.28
N ILE A 32 -8.65 -11.01 11.42
CA ILE A 32 -9.02 -10.30 12.64
C ILE A 32 -7.76 -9.98 13.42
N PHE A 33 -7.63 -8.70 13.82
CA PHE A 33 -6.55 -8.21 14.66
C PHE A 33 -7.10 -7.53 15.90
N TYR A 34 -6.41 -7.69 17.01
CA TYR A 34 -6.68 -7.00 18.26
C TYR A 34 -5.57 -5.97 18.57
N LYS A 35 -5.92 -4.91 19.31
CA LYS A 35 -4.94 -3.94 19.81
C LYS A 35 -3.99 -4.60 20.80
N VAL A 36 -2.81 -4.02 21.00
CA VAL A 36 -1.78 -4.53 21.93
C VAL A 36 -2.31 -4.70 23.36
N ALA A 37 -3.15 -3.78 23.82
CA ALA A 37 -3.71 -3.78 25.17
C ALA A 37 -5.00 -4.61 25.29
N HIS A 38 -5.37 -5.40 24.27
CA HIS A 38 -6.54 -6.26 24.32
C HIS A 38 -6.19 -7.59 25.02
N GLU A 39 -7.18 -8.20 25.68
CA GLU A 39 -7.02 -9.51 26.34
C GLU A 39 -6.67 -10.66 25.39
N ASN A 40 -7.13 -10.56 24.14
CA ASN A 40 -6.81 -11.54 23.11
C ASN A 40 -5.50 -11.16 22.42
N ASP A 41 -4.54 -12.08 22.42
CA ASP A 41 -3.31 -11.97 21.64
C ASP A 41 -3.61 -11.98 20.15
N SER A 42 -2.79 -11.29 19.37
CA SER A 42 -2.92 -11.26 17.92
C SER A 42 -1.55 -11.00 17.31
N MET A 43 -1.22 -11.70 16.22
CA MET A 43 -0.05 -11.33 15.44
C MET A 43 -0.15 -9.85 15.03
N ARG A 44 0.99 -9.21 14.80
CA ARG A 44 1.04 -7.83 14.35
C ARG A 44 0.73 -7.74 12.86
N TRP A 45 0.19 -6.59 12.45
CA TRP A 45 -0.08 -6.33 11.03
C TRP A 45 1.17 -6.51 10.16
N GLU A 46 2.32 -6.04 10.62
CA GLU A 46 3.59 -6.17 9.92
C GLU A 46 3.96 -7.64 9.69
N GLU A 47 3.81 -8.49 10.70
CA GLU A 47 4.05 -9.94 10.61
C GLU A 47 3.13 -10.56 9.56
N ALA A 48 1.82 -10.23 9.64
CA ALA A 48 0.84 -10.71 8.68
C ALA A 48 1.17 -10.32 7.23
N VAL A 49 1.61 -9.08 7.01
CA VAL A 49 2.01 -8.60 5.67
C VAL A 49 3.26 -9.31 5.19
N LYS A 50 4.28 -9.47 6.03
CA LYS A 50 5.51 -10.18 5.67
C LYS A 50 5.21 -11.62 5.24
N ILE A 51 4.40 -12.34 6.01
CA ILE A 51 3.99 -13.71 5.66
C ILE A 51 3.15 -13.72 4.37
N ALA A 52 2.19 -12.82 4.20
CA ALA A 52 1.40 -12.71 2.97
C ALA A 52 2.29 -12.51 1.74
N LEU A 53 3.27 -11.61 1.81
CA LEU A 53 4.23 -11.35 0.74
C LEU A 53 5.04 -12.60 0.36
N CYS A 54 5.36 -13.49 1.32
CA CYS A 54 6.04 -14.75 1.02
C CYS A 54 5.26 -15.59 0.01
N PHE A 55 3.93 -15.56 0.04
CA PHE A 55 3.05 -16.34 -0.83
C PHE A 55 2.46 -15.55 -2.01
N GLY A 56 2.88 -14.30 -2.21
CA GLY A 56 2.37 -13.43 -3.28
C GLY A 56 1.00 -12.84 -2.99
N TRP A 57 0.65 -12.71 -1.72
CA TRP A 57 -0.55 -12.05 -1.22
C TRP A 57 -0.25 -10.63 -0.75
N ILE A 58 -1.29 -9.82 -0.59
CA ILE A 58 -1.23 -8.45 -0.08
C ILE A 58 -2.47 -8.12 0.73
N ASP A 59 -2.30 -7.23 1.69
CA ASP A 59 -3.39 -6.60 2.41
C ASP A 59 -4.00 -5.43 1.63
N SER A 60 -5.21 -5.04 2.03
CA SER A 60 -5.85 -3.83 1.52
C SER A 60 -6.79 -3.22 2.58
N THR A 61 -8.10 -3.22 2.34
CA THR A 61 -9.08 -2.51 3.16
C THR A 61 -9.07 -2.97 4.62
N VAL A 62 -9.02 -2.00 5.53
CA VAL A 62 -9.18 -2.21 6.97
C VAL A 62 -10.53 -1.66 7.43
N LYS A 63 -11.19 -2.37 8.35
CA LYS A 63 -12.44 -1.93 9.00
C LYS A 63 -12.34 -2.12 10.51
N SER A 64 -12.59 -1.06 11.27
CA SER A 64 -12.77 -1.17 12.72
C SER A 64 -14.06 -1.92 13.04
N LEU A 65 -14.00 -2.81 14.02
CA LEU A 65 -15.14 -3.57 14.54
C LEU A 65 -15.52 -3.14 15.97
N GLY A 66 -14.89 -2.07 16.49
CA GLY A 66 -15.06 -1.64 17.87
C GLY A 66 -14.22 -2.46 18.86
N ASN A 67 -14.26 -2.06 20.15
CA ASN A 67 -13.66 -2.80 21.28
C ASN A 67 -12.21 -3.27 21.03
N GLY A 68 -11.38 -2.44 20.40
CA GLY A 68 -9.99 -2.80 20.11
C GLY A 68 -9.82 -3.85 18.99
N LYS A 69 -10.88 -4.27 18.32
CA LYS A 69 -10.92 -5.25 17.24
C LYS A 69 -11.00 -4.56 15.88
N ARG A 70 -10.30 -5.07 14.88
CA ARG A 70 -10.41 -4.68 13.47
C ARG A 70 -10.31 -5.91 12.58
N ARG A 71 -10.86 -5.81 11.36
CA ARG A 71 -10.59 -6.77 10.29
C ARG A 71 -9.84 -6.11 9.16
N GLN A 72 -8.96 -6.86 8.51
CA GLN A 72 -8.21 -6.44 7.35
C GLN A 72 -8.29 -7.49 6.24
N TYR A 73 -8.53 -7.02 5.03
CA TYR A 73 -8.64 -7.89 3.87
C TYR A 73 -7.26 -8.26 3.34
N PHE A 74 -7.04 -9.56 3.13
CA PHE A 74 -5.87 -10.12 2.46
C PHE A 74 -6.30 -10.92 1.24
N CYS A 75 -5.58 -10.80 0.13
CA CYS A 75 -5.89 -11.53 -1.11
C CYS A 75 -4.64 -11.77 -1.97
N PRO A 76 -4.70 -12.70 -2.95
CA PRO A 76 -3.67 -12.85 -3.96
C PRO A 76 -3.41 -11.52 -4.67
N ARG A 77 -2.14 -11.20 -4.85
CA ARG A 77 -1.73 -9.96 -5.49
C ARG A 77 -2.04 -10.00 -6.98
N LYS A 78 -2.74 -8.99 -7.49
CA LYS A 78 -3.00 -8.87 -8.92
C LYS A 78 -1.70 -8.57 -9.67
N PRO A 79 -1.49 -9.08 -10.89
CA PRO A 79 -0.26 -8.88 -11.66
C PRO A 79 0.17 -7.42 -11.81
N LYS A 80 -0.80 -6.50 -11.95
CA LYS A 80 -0.55 -5.06 -12.13
C LYS A 80 -0.61 -4.26 -10.81
N SER A 81 -0.65 -4.93 -9.64
CA SER A 81 -0.58 -4.22 -8.35
C SER A 81 0.80 -3.60 -8.17
N VAL A 82 0.82 -2.32 -7.84
CA VAL A 82 2.06 -1.58 -7.58
C VAL A 82 2.68 -1.96 -6.23
N TRP A 83 3.99 -1.75 -6.07
CA TRP A 83 4.77 -2.14 -4.90
C TRP A 83 5.31 -0.91 -4.19
N SER A 84 4.94 -0.74 -2.92
CA SER A 84 5.49 0.32 -2.07
C SER A 84 6.94 0.04 -1.69
N ALA A 85 7.68 1.08 -1.29
CA ALA A 85 9.04 0.93 -0.77
C ALA A 85 9.07 -0.01 0.44
N LEU A 86 8.08 0.07 1.33
CA LEU A 86 7.98 -0.81 2.50
C LEU A 86 7.87 -2.29 2.10
N ASN A 87 6.98 -2.62 1.14
CA ASN A 87 6.85 -4.01 0.68
C ASN A 87 8.14 -4.52 0.03
N LYS A 88 8.86 -3.66 -0.70
CA LYS A 88 10.17 -4.02 -1.30
C LYS A 88 11.23 -4.26 -0.23
N THR A 89 11.23 -3.47 0.84
CA THR A 89 12.12 -3.67 2.00
C THR A 89 11.84 -5.02 2.65
N TYR A 90 10.59 -5.35 2.94
CA TYR A 90 10.21 -6.66 3.47
C TYR A 90 10.64 -7.81 2.56
N ILE A 91 10.41 -7.69 1.24
CA ILE A 91 10.87 -8.71 0.28
C ILE A 91 12.39 -8.91 0.32
N LYS A 92 13.17 -7.82 0.46
CA LYS A 92 14.64 -7.91 0.57
C LYS A 92 15.05 -8.70 1.82
N GLU A 93 14.42 -8.42 2.96
CA GLU A 93 14.64 -9.11 4.24
C GLU A 93 14.25 -10.59 4.13
N LEU A 94 13.04 -10.87 3.63
CA LEU A 94 12.50 -12.23 3.50
C LEU A 94 13.32 -13.11 2.56
N LYS A 95 13.84 -12.53 1.47
CA LYS A 95 14.77 -13.24 0.57
C LYS A 95 16.10 -13.58 1.24
N LYS A 96 16.67 -12.66 2.02
CA LYS A 96 17.90 -12.89 2.78
C LYS A 96 17.74 -14.02 3.79
N GLN A 97 16.54 -14.18 4.34
CA GLN A 97 16.20 -15.22 5.32
C GLN A 97 15.72 -16.54 4.68
N ASN A 98 15.67 -16.64 3.35
CA ASN A 98 15.14 -17.80 2.60
C ASN A 98 13.68 -18.16 2.96
N LEU A 99 12.86 -17.19 3.35
CA LEU A 99 11.47 -17.40 3.77
C LEU A 99 10.45 -17.33 2.63
N MET A 100 10.88 -16.92 1.42
CA MET A 100 9.99 -16.75 0.27
C MET A 100 9.51 -18.09 -0.28
N HIS A 101 8.19 -18.22 -0.45
CA HIS A 101 7.60 -19.31 -1.21
C HIS A 101 7.70 -19.04 -2.73
N GLN A 102 7.65 -20.09 -3.54
CA GLN A 102 7.77 -19.96 -5.00
C GLN A 102 6.70 -19.08 -5.62
N SER A 103 5.44 -19.12 -5.12
CA SER A 103 4.36 -18.24 -5.57
C SER A 103 4.66 -16.75 -5.36
N GLY A 104 5.27 -16.39 -4.21
CA GLY A 104 5.72 -15.03 -3.95
C GLY A 104 6.84 -14.58 -4.90
N LEU A 105 7.82 -15.46 -5.16
CA LEU A 105 8.89 -15.18 -6.13
C LEU A 105 8.34 -14.98 -7.54
N ASN A 106 7.37 -15.79 -7.96
CA ASN A 106 6.70 -15.65 -9.25
C ASN A 106 5.94 -14.32 -9.37
N THR A 107 5.25 -13.89 -8.30
CA THR A 107 4.56 -12.60 -8.26
C THR A 107 5.51 -11.43 -8.46
N ILE A 108 6.71 -11.49 -7.85
CA ILE A 108 7.75 -10.48 -8.02
C ILE A 108 8.30 -10.49 -9.44
N LYS A 109 8.52 -11.66 -10.03
CA LYS A 109 8.97 -11.80 -11.41
C LYS A 109 8.01 -11.12 -12.37
N ILE A 110 6.72 -11.44 -12.28
CA ILE A 110 5.64 -10.82 -13.09
C ILE A 110 5.62 -9.31 -12.92
N ALA A 111 5.75 -8.81 -11.69
CA ALA A 111 5.74 -7.38 -11.42
C ALA A 111 6.93 -6.64 -12.05
N LYS A 112 8.10 -7.27 -12.10
CA LYS A 112 9.29 -6.71 -12.77
C LYS A 112 9.14 -6.70 -14.28
N GLU A 113 8.59 -7.77 -14.85
CA GLU A 113 8.37 -7.90 -16.30
C GLU A 113 7.36 -6.88 -16.82
N ASN A 114 6.31 -6.58 -16.07
CA ASN A 114 5.26 -5.66 -16.48
C ASN A 114 5.41 -4.21 -15.96
N GLY A 115 6.52 -3.90 -15.26
CA GLY A 115 6.85 -2.57 -14.74
C GLY A 115 6.13 -2.18 -13.43
N SER A 116 5.20 -2.98 -12.92
CA SER A 116 4.46 -2.63 -11.69
C SER A 116 5.35 -2.65 -10.44
N TRP A 117 6.50 -3.34 -10.50
CA TRP A 117 7.49 -3.32 -9.42
C TRP A 117 8.06 -1.92 -9.16
N SER A 118 8.38 -1.16 -10.22
CA SER A 118 9.01 0.17 -10.12
C SER A 118 8.03 1.33 -10.29
N ALA A 119 6.74 1.06 -10.52
CA ALA A 119 5.73 2.08 -10.83
C ALA A 119 5.52 3.15 -9.73
N LEU A 120 5.97 2.91 -8.50
CA LEU A 120 5.89 3.88 -7.40
C LEU A 120 7.25 4.45 -6.99
N ASP A 121 8.35 4.09 -7.67
CA ASP A 121 9.69 4.49 -7.22
C ASP A 121 9.87 6.01 -7.21
N ASP A 122 9.41 6.72 -8.23
CA ASP A 122 9.45 8.17 -8.29
C ASP A 122 8.63 8.81 -7.18
N VAL A 123 7.42 8.28 -6.92
CA VAL A 123 6.55 8.74 -5.82
C VAL A 123 7.22 8.53 -4.46
N GLU A 124 7.79 7.35 -4.24
CA GLU A 124 8.46 6.99 -2.99
C GLU A 124 9.73 7.82 -2.74
N ASN A 125 10.42 8.20 -3.81
CA ASN A 125 11.59 9.07 -3.78
C ASN A 125 11.22 10.57 -3.75
N GLY A 126 9.92 10.91 -3.81
CA GLY A 126 9.46 12.29 -3.78
C GLY A 126 9.76 13.09 -5.05
N ILE A 127 9.95 12.40 -6.19
CA ILE A 127 10.24 13.03 -7.48
C ILE A 127 8.97 13.71 -7.99
N ILE A 128 9.04 15.03 -8.16
CA ILE A 128 7.95 15.83 -8.70
C ILE A 128 7.92 15.65 -10.22
N PRO A 129 6.81 15.17 -10.83
CA PRO A 129 6.71 15.08 -12.28
C PRO A 129 6.82 16.47 -12.94
N GLU A 130 7.45 16.53 -14.12
CA GLU A 130 7.72 17.78 -14.85
C GLU A 130 6.47 18.67 -15.00
N ALA A 131 5.32 18.05 -15.33
CA ALA A 131 4.07 18.80 -15.50
C ALA A 131 3.58 19.45 -14.20
N LEU A 132 3.79 18.79 -13.04
CA LEU A 132 3.46 19.36 -11.73
C LEU A 132 4.48 20.42 -11.33
N GLN A 133 5.77 20.20 -11.63
CA GLN A 133 6.81 21.20 -11.37
C GLN A 133 6.53 22.49 -12.14
N LYS A 134 6.23 22.40 -13.44
CA LYS A 134 5.82 23.56 -14.23
C LYS A 134 4.63 24.32 -13.63
N ALA A 135 3.64 23.61 -13.11
CA ALA A 135 2.50 24.25 -12.45
C ALA A 135 2.90 24.96 -11.15
N PHE A 136 3.82 24.40 -10.36
CA PHE A 136 4.38 25.05 -9.18
C PHE A 136 5.22 26.28 -9.54
N ASP A 137 5.95 26.27 -10.66
CA ASP A 137 6.75 27.41 -11.11
C ASP A 137 5.87 28.66 -11.36
N TYR A 138 4.59 28.46 -11.74
CA TYR A 138 3.62 29.54 -11.88
C TYR A 138 2.91 29.93 -10.59
N ASN A 139 3.02 29.13 -9.51
CA ASN A 139 2.43 29.43 -8.20
C ASN A 139 3.44 29.14 -7.09
N LYS A 140 4.28 30.13 -6.81
CA LYS A 140 5.35 30.01 -5.81
C LYS A 140 4.82 29.73 -4.41
N ASN A 141 3.69 30.33 -4.02
CA ASN A 141 3.08 30.10 -2.70
C ASN A 141 2.67 28.64 -2.53
N ALA A 142 2.03 28.03 -3.55
CA ALA A 142 1.70 26.60 -3.55
C ALA A 142 2.96 25.72 -3.44
N TYR A 143 4.03 26.07 -4.13
CA TYR A 143 5.27 25.31 -4.08
C TYR A 143 5.95 25.39 -2.71
N ASP A 144 6.06 26.58 -2.12
CA ASP A 144 6.66 26.78 -0.80
C ASP A 144 5.86 26.00 0.27
N ASN A 145 4.52 26.06 0.23
CA ASN A 145 3.67 25.29 1.11
C ASN A 145 3.87 23.78 0.92
N TYR A 146 3.91 23.30 -0.34
CA TYR A 146 4.16 21.88 -0.64
C TYR A 146 5.50 21.41 -0.06
N LEU A 147 6.57 22.17 -0.21
CA LEU A 147 7.89 21.82 0.33
C LEU A 147 7.91 21.76 1.87
N ASN A 148 7.10 22.59 2.53
CA ASN A 148 6.96 22.62 3.98
C ASN A 148 6.07 21.48 4.54
N PHE A 149 5.35 20.74 3.70
CA PHE A 149 4.58 19.59 4.16
C PHE A 149 5.51 18.42 4.55
N ALA A 150 5.10 17.65 5.55
CA ALA A 150 5.81 16.42 5.91
C ALA A 150 5.88 15.46 4.69
N PRO A 151 6.94 14.64 4.59
CA PRO A 151 7.16 13.76 3.43
C PRO A 151 5.96 12.86 3.09
N SER A 152 5.20 12.41 4.09
CA SER A 152 3.99 11.59 3.90
C SER A 152 2.89 12.33 3.13
N TYR A 153 2.67 13.60 3.42
CA TYR A 153 1.69 14.42 2.72
C TYR A 153 2.11 14.69 1.27
N ARG A 154 3.39 15.03 1.06
CA ARG A 154 3.94 15.23 -0.29
C ARG A 154 3.79 13.96 -1.13
N LYS A 155 4.13 12.79 -0.58
CA LYS A 155 3.93 11.50 -1.26
C LYS A 155 2.46 11.22 -1.57
N SER A 156 1.53 11.58 -0.67
CA SER A 156 0.09 11.40 -0.91
C SER A 156 -0.37 12.17 -2.16
N TYR A 157 0.09 13.41 -2.36
CA TYR A 157 -0.19 14.19 -3.57
C TYR A 157 0.42 13.56 -4.82
N LEU A 158 1.68 13.13 -4.76
CA LEU A 158 2.36 12.46 -5.87
C LEU A 158 1.67 11.14 -6.24
N TYR A 159 1.29 10.36 -5.24
CA TYR A 159 0.55 9.11 -5.43
C TYR A 159 -0.81 9.37 -6.10
N TYR A 160 -1.54 10.38 -5.63
CA TYR A 160 -2.78 10.80 -6.26
C TYR A 160 -2.60 11.15 -7.74
N LEU A 161 -1.59 11.96 -8.05
CA LEU A 161 -1.28 12.31 -9.44
C LEU A 161 -0.90 11.09 -10.28
N ASN A 162 -0.09 10.19 -9.73
CA ASN A 162 0.37 8.97 -10.41
C ASN A 162 -0.76 8.01 -10.79
N GLN A 163 -1.87 8.02 -10.08
CA GLN A 163 -3.05 7.21 -10.42
C GLN A 163 -3.81 7.69 -11.65
N ALA A 164 -3.52 8.89 -12.17
CA ALA A 164 -4.19 9.43 -13.35
C ALA A 164 -3.74 8.70 -14.62
N LYS A 165 -4.65 7.94 -15.23
CA LYS A 165 -4.38 7.18 -16.47
C LYS A 165 -4.59 8.02 -17.74
N ARG A 166 -5.48 9.02 -17.69
CA ARG A 166 -5.83 9.89 -18.83
C ARG A 166 -5.21 11.27 -18.62
N GLU A 167 -4.71 11.89 -19.68
CA GLU A 167 -4.09 13.21 -19.60
C GLU A 167 -5.08 14.25 -19.04
N SER A 168 -6.34 14.24 -19.47
CA SER A 168 -7.35 15.15 -18.93
C SER A 168 -7.57 15.00 -17.42
N THR A 169 -7.48 13.77 -16.91
CA THR A 169 -7.54 13.53 -15.45
C THR A 169 -6.27 14.02 -14.75
N ARG A 170 -5.11 13.84 -15.41
CA ARG A 170 -3.82 14.29 -14.89
C ARG A 170 -3.81 15.81 -14.73
N GLN A 171 -4.25 16.54 -15.74
CA GLN A 171 -4.34 18.02 -15.72
C GLN A 171 -5.30 18.51 -14.62
N LYS A 172 -6.47 17.90 -14.48
CA LYS A 172 -7.39 18.23 -13.38
C LYS A 172 -6.77 18.00 -12.00
N ARG A 173 -6.03 16.90 -11.82
CA ARG A 173 -5.36 16.60 -10.56
C ARG A 173 -4.21 17.56 -10.26
N ILE A 174 -3.47 17.99 -11.29
CA ILE A 174 -2.44 19.03 -11.13
C ILE A 174 -3.09 20.32 -10.63
N ALA A 175 -4.15 20.79 -11.29
CA ALA A 175 -4.85 22.02 -10.88
C ALA A 175 -5.36 21.92 -9.43
N GLU A 176 -5.95 20.78 -9.04
CA GLU A 176 -6.43 20.54 -7.67
C GLU A 176 -5.26 20.53 -6.65
N ILE A 177 -4.12 19.94 -7.00
CA ILE A 177 -2.94 19.94 -6.12
C ILE A 177 -2.44 21.37 -5.91
N ILE A 178 -2.35 22.19 -6.95
CA ILE A 178 -1.94 23.58 -6.84
C ILE A 178 -2.89 24.37 -5.95
N GLU A 179 -4.20 24.25 -6.16
CA GLU A 179 -5.23 24.90 -5.34
C GLU A 179 -5.12 24.53 -3.85
N LEU A 180 -4.98 23.24 -3.56
CA LEU A 180 -4.85 22.75 -2.19
C LEU A 180 -3.54 23.21 -1.53
N CYS A 181 -2.44 23.16 -2.25
CA CYS A 181 -1.16 23.61 -1.74
C CYS A 181 -1.15 25.13 -1.53
N ASP A 182 -1.74 25.89 -2.43
CA ASP A 182 -1.87 27.37 -2.29
C ASP A 182 -2.66 27.73 -1.03
N ALA A 183 -3.74 26.99 -0.74
CA ALA A 183 -4.53 27.12 0.47
C ALA A 183 -3.86 26.49 1.73
N ASN A 184 -2.62 26.02 1.65
CA ASN A 184 -1.87 25.31 2.71
C ASN A 184 -2.61 24.09 3.29
N ILE A 185 -3.38 23.38 2.47
CA ILE A 185 -4.10 22.16 2.85
C ILE A 185 -3.17 20.97 2.64
N LYS A 186 -2.86 20.23 3.72
CA LYS A 186 -1.88 19.12 3.71
C LYS A 186 -2.46 17.81 3.21
N SER A 187 -3.77 17.60 3.31
CA SER A 187 -4.42 16.34 2.95
C SER A 187 -5.74 16.60 2.23
N ARG A 188 -5.99 15.83 1.18
CA ARG A 188 -7.26 15.85 0.43
C ARG A 188 -8.46 15.36 1.25
N ASP A 189 -8.23 14.54 2.29
CA ASP A 189 -9.27 13.95 3.14
C ASP A 189 -9.83 14.92 4.20
N THR A 190 -9.38 16.18 4.20
CA THR A 190 -9.83 17.23 5.12
C THR A 190 -10.93 18.13 4.54
N ARG A 191 -11.55 17.74 3.41
CA ARG A 191 -12.72 18.43 2.83
C ARG A 191 -14.02 17.78 3.26
#